data_7cb49c3d368249201bc1d19c1fefda9d
#
_entry.id   7cb49c3d368249201bc1d19c1fefda9d
#
_cell.length_a   1.000
_cell.length_b   1.000
_cell.length_c   1.000
_cell.angle_alpha   90.00
_cell.angle_beta   90.00
_cell.angle_gamma   90.00
#
_symmetry.space_group_name_H-M   'P 1'
#
loop_
_entity.id
_entity.type
_entity.pdbx_description
1 polymer ?
#
loop_
_entity_poly.entity_id
_entity_poly.type
_entity_poly.pdbx_seq_one_letter_code
_entity_poly.pdbx_strand_id
1 'polypeptide(L)'
;MANRHGLIAGATGTGKTITLKVLAESFSDAGVPVFLADIKGDLSGMCRPGVDSEDMQKRIQRFGLAECGFNYHAYPSTFWDIYGNMGIPVRTTISEMGPVLLSRLMNLNDTQTAILTIIFKIADDQDILLIDTKDLKAMLQY
;
A
#
# COMPACT_ATOMS: atom_id res chain seq x y z
N MET A 1 8.87 20.02 5.81
CA MET A 1 9.09 18.75 6.53
C MET A 1 7.95 17.80 6.20
N ALA A 2 8.17 16.80 5.37
CA ALA A 2 7.17 15.81 4.95
C ALA A 2 7.27 14.48 5.74
N ASN A 3 7.80 14.54 6.97
CA ASN A 3 8.03 13.36 7.81
C ASN A 3 6.92 13.12 8.85
N ARG A 4 5.73 13.68 8.64
CA ARG A 4 4.57 13.57 9.53
C ARG A 4 3.30 13.31 8.73
N HIS A 5 2.21 13.12 9.44
CA HIS A 5 0.90 12.89 8.84
C HIS A 5 0.37 14.15 8.15
N GLY A 6 -0.31 13.95 7.03
CA GLY A 6 -1.03 15.00 6.31
C GLY A 6 -2.44 14.53 5.94
N LEU A 7 -3.33 15.47 5.68
CA LEU A 7 -4.69 15.21 5.24
C LEU A 7 -4.97 15.94 3.94
N ILE A 8 -5.39 15.20 2.90
CA ILE A 8 -5.92 15.76 1.67
C ILE A 8 -7.44 15.57 1.69
N ALA A 9 -8.18 16.62 2.02
CA ALA A 9 -9.63 16.59 2.12
C ALA A 9 -10.30 17.37 0.98
N GLY A 10 -11.49 16.93 0.59
CA GLY A 10 -12.29 17.61 -0.44
C GLY A 10 -13.44 16.73 -0.95
N ALA A 11 -14.42 17.31 -1.61
CA ALA A 11 -15.52 16.59 -2.25
C ALA A 11 -15.04 15.73 -3.45
N THR A 12 -15.91 14.87 -3.97
CA THR A 12 -15.61 14.10 -5.18
C THR A 12 -15.36 15.05 -6.37
N GLY A 13 -14.35 14.78 -7.18
CA GLY A 13 -13.99 15.59 -8.34
C GLY A 13 -13.11 16.82 -8.05
N THR A 14 -12.75 17.10 -6.80
CA THR A 14 -11.92 18.27 -6.44
C THR A 14 -10.42 18.09 -6.68
N GLY A 15 -9.98 16.92 -7.16
CA GLY A 15 -8.58 16.66 -7.50
C GLY A 15 -7.75 16.01 -6.39
N LYS A 16 -8.35 15.42 -5.35
CA LYS A 16 -7.60 14.73 -4.27
C LYS A 16 -6.60 13.69 -4.79
N THR A 17 -7.06 12.80 -5.69
CA THR A 17 -6.20 11.77 -6.30
C THR A 17 -5.07 12.39 -7.12
N ILE A 18 -5.35 13.49 -7.84
CA ILE A 18 -4.31 14.19 -8.60
C ILE A 18 -3.27 14.81 -7.67
N THR A 19 -3.69 15.42 -6.56
CA THR A 19 -2.77 15.95 -5.56
C THR A 19 -1.89 14.83 -4.96
N LEU A 20 -2.48 13.67 -4.69
CA LEU A 20 -1.73 12.51 -4.19
C LEU A 20 -0.71 12.01 -5.21
N LYS A 21 -1.08 11.94 -6.50
CA LYS A 21 -0.15 11.60 -7.59
C LYS A 21 1.01 12.57 -7.67
N VAL A 22 0.74 13.87 -7.72
CA VAL A 22 1.79 14.90 -7.79
C VAL A 22 2.76 14.81 -6.62
N LEU A 23 2.27 14.56 -5.41
CA LEU A 23 3.13 14.36 -4.25
C LEU A 23 3.98 13.09 -4.39
N ALA A 24 3.38 11.98 -4.83
CA ALA A 24 4.10 10.71 -5.04
C ALA A 24 5.19 10.84 -6.11
N GLU A 25 4.87 11.49 -7.23
CA GLU A 25 5.79 11.80 -8.31
C GLU A 25 6.95 12.66 -7.82
N SER A 26 6.66 13.75 -7.10
CA SER A 26 7.67 14.64 -6.55
C SER A 26 8.60 13.94 -5.54
N PHE A 27 8.08 13.04 -4.72
CA PHE A 27 8.92 12.22 -3.83
C PHE A 27 9.78 11.23 -4.60
N SER A 28 9.22 10.61 -5.65
CA SER A 28 9.95 9.69 -6.52
C SER A 28 11.12 10.41 -7.22
N ASP A 29 10.89 11.62 -7.75
CA ASP A 29 11.92 12.45 -8.35
C ASP A 29 13.03 12.84 -7.34
N ALA A 30 12.67 13.01 -6.08
CA ALA A 30 13.61 13.24 -4.99
C ALA A 30 14.32 11.95 -4.50
N GLY A 31 14.09 10.80 -5.14
CA GLY A 31 14.66 9.50 -4.77
C GLY A 31 14.06 8.88 -3.50
N VAL A 32 12.88 9.34 -3.09
CA VAL A 32 12.19 8.82 -1.91
C VAL A 32 11.16 7.76 -2.33
N PRO A 33 11.26 6.51 -1.84
CA PRO A 33 10.27 5.49 -2.14
C PRO A 33 8.91 5.84 -1.55
N VAL A 34 7.84 5.60 -2.33
CA VAL A 34 6.46 5.90 -1.94
C VAL A 34 5.63 4.62 -1.98
N PHE A 35 4.89 4.36 -0.92
CA PHE A 35 3.91 3.29 -0.86
C PHE A 35 2.50 3.86 -0.95
N LEU A 36 1.69 3.36 -1.88
CA LEU A 36 0.32 3.81 -2.12
C LEU A 36 -0.66 2.62 -2.04
N ALA A 37 -1.73 2.79 -1.27
CA ALA A 37 -2.85 1.85 -1.27
C ALA A 37 -3.90 2.33 -2.28
N ASP A 38 -4.11 1.57 -3.35
CA ASP A 38 -5.02 1.92 -4.44
C ASP A 38 -6.18 0.93 -4.54
N ILE A 39 -7.33 1.31 -3.99
CA ILE A 39 -8.54 0.47 -4.01
C ILE A 39 -9.26 0.55 -5.38
N LYS A 40 -9.12 1.67 -6.10
CA LYS A 40 -9.86 1.95 -7.34
C LYS A 40 -9.06 1.67 -8.61
N GLY A 41 -7.75 1.53 -8.49
CA GLY A 41 -6.85 1.37 -9.63
C GLY A 41 -6.56 2.67 -10.39
N ASP A 42 -6.94 3.82 -9.84
CA ASP A 42 -6.77 5.12 -10.52
C ASP A 42 -5.38 5.74 -10.34
N LEU A 43 -4.54 5.16 -9.48
CA LEU A 43 -3.14 5.58 -9.30
C LEU A 43 -2.18 4.90 -10.29
N SER A 44 -2.56 3.78 -10.87
CA SER A 44 -1.69 2.95 -11.74
C SER A 44 -1.15 3.67 -12.97
N GLY A 45 -1.84 4.73 -13.43
CA GLY A 45 -1.40 5.52 -14.58
C GLY A 45 -0.01 6.16 -14.44
N MET A 46 0.53 6.29 -13.22
CA MET A 46 1.86 6.88 -12.99
C MET A 46 3.02 6.09 -13.62
N CYS A 47 2.82 4.80 -13.89
CA CYS A 47 3.82 3.96 -14.56
C CYS A 47 3.98 4.23 -16.06
N ARG A 48 3.19 5.13 -16.63
CA ARG A 48 3.25 5.54 -18.04
C ARG A 48 3.38 7.05 -18.15
N PRO A 49 4.09 7.55 -19.18
CA PRO A 49 4.15 8.97 -19.40
C PRO A 49 2.75 9.53 -19.70
N GLY A 50 2.50 10.73 -19.21
CA GLY A 50 1.27 11.46 -19.52
C GLY A 50 1.17 11.76 -21.02
N VAL A 51 -0.07 11.98 -21.49
CA VAL A 51 -0.35 12.39 -22.86
C VAL A 51 -0.71 13.86 -22.86
N ASP A 52 -0.17 14.60 -23.84
CA ASP A 52 -0.49 15.99 -24.01
C ASP A 52 -1.96 16.18 -24.42
N SER A 53 -2.57 17.25 -23.93
CA SER A 53 -3.96 17.62 -24.22
C SER A 53 -4.13 19.13 -24.06
N GLU A 54 -5.20 19.67 -24.66
CA GLU A 54 -5.52 21.11 -24.50
C GLU A 54 -5.66 21.51 -23.01
N ASP A 55 -6.26 20.65 -22.19
CA ASP A 55 -6.40 20.89 -20.76
C ASP A 55 -5.06 20.89 -20.02
N MET A 56 -4.13 20.01 -20.43
CA MET A 56 -2.79 20.01 -19.88
C MET A 56 -2.01 21.25 -20.30
N GLN A 57 -2.10 21.68 -21.54
CA GLN A 57 -1.47 22.92 -22.02
C GLN A 57 -1.96 24.15 -21.24
N LYS A 58 -3.29 24.25 -21.01
CA LYS A 58 -3.86 25.30 -20.14
C LYS A 58 -3.32 25.26 -18.72
N ARG A 59 -3.13 24.07 -18.16
CA ARG A 59 -2.55 23.90 -16.80
C ARG A 59 -1.07 24.26 -16.77
N ILE A 60 -0.30 23.82 -17.77
CA ILE A 60 1.13 24.13 -17.90
C ILE A 60 1.33 25.65 -17.93
N GLN A 61 0.54 26.36 -18.74
CA GLN A 61 0.58 27.82 -18.80
C GLN A 61 0.13 28.48 -17.49
N ARG A 62 -1.01 28.02 -16.94
CA ARG A 62 -1.61 28.60 -15.72
C ARG A 62 -0.68 28.53 -14.52
N PHE A 63 0.09 27.46 -14.39
CA PHE A 63 0.94 27.20 -13.23
C PHE A 63 2.43 27.37 -13.52
N GLY A 64 2.82 27.85 -14.72
CA GLY A 64 4.22 28.05 -15.09
C GLY A 64 5.05 26.77 -15.06
N LEU A 65 4.44 25.61 -15.35
CA LEU A 65 5.12 24.32 -15.15
C LEU A 65 6.31 24.12 -16.08
N ALA A 66 6.32 24.77 -17.26
CA ALA A 66 7.43 24.73 -18.20
C ALA A 66 8.72 25.31 -17.58
N GLU A 67 8.59 26.39 -16.79
CA GLU A 67 9.72 27.03 -16.10
C GLU A 67 10.27 26.19 -14.95
N CYS A 68 9.44 25.26 -14.40
CA CYS A 68 9.81 24.31 -13.37
C CYS A 68 10.42 23.01 -13.93
N GLY A 69 10.64 22.90 -15.24
CA GLY A 69 11.22 21.71 -15.86
C GLY A 69 10.23 20.55 -16.03
N PHE A 70 8.92 20.82 -16.03
CA PHE A 70 7.90 19.80 -16.22
C PHE A 70 8.08 19.07 -17.55
N ASN A 71 8.03 17.77 -17.51
CA ASN A 71 7.99 16.90 -18.69
C ASN A 71 7.09 15.67 -18.43
N TYR A 72 6.59 15.05 -19.49
CA TYR A 72 5.84 13.81 -19.41
C TYR A 72 6.80 12.63 -19.36
N HIS A 73 6.92 11.99 -18.20
CA HIS A 73 7.71 10.77 -18.06
C HIS A 73 6.98 9.73 -17.22
N ALA A 74 7.46 8.49 -17.27
CA ALA A 74 6.94 7.40 -16.48
C ALA A 74 7.69 7.30 -15.16
N TYR A 75 6.98 6.97 -14.09
CA TYR A 75 7.59 6.72 -12.78
C TYR A 75 7.77 5.21 -12.57
N PRO A 76 8.94 4.76 -12.08
CA PRO A 76 9.17 3.35 -11.79
C PRO A 76 8.18 2.90 -10.70
N SER A 77 7.35 1.92 -11.03
CA SER A 77 6.27 1.49 -10.15
C SER A 77 6.20 -0.04 -10.10
N THR A 78 6.06 -0.58 -8.88
CA THR A 78 5.81 -1.99 -8.65
C THR A 78 4.39 -2.15 -8.12
N PHE A 79 3.59 -2.99 -8.79
CA PHE A 79 2.22 -3.25 -8.41
C PHE A 79 2.13 -4.57 -7.65
N TRP A 80 1.59 -4.50 -6.44
CA TRP A 80 1.27 -5.66 -5.63
C TRP A 80 -0.24 -5.89 -5.63
N ASP A 81 -0.64 -7.13 -5.78
CA ASP A 81 -2.06 -7.51 -5.86
C ASP A 81 -2.35 -8.66 -4.90
N ILE A 82 -3.32 -8.46 -4.03
CA ILE A 82 -3.75 -9.48 -3.06
C ILE A 82 -4.31 -10.72 -3.78
N TYR A 83 -4.98 -10.53 -4.91
CA TYR A 83 -5.58 -11.62 -5.67
C TYR A 83 -4.65 -12.19 -6.75
N GLY A 84 -3.57 -11.49 -7.09
CA GLY A 84 -2.59 -11.92 -8.08
C GLY A 84 -3.09 -11.89 -9.53
N ASN A 85 -4.10 -11.07 -9.83
CA ASN A 85 -4.68 -10.97 -11.17
C ASN A 85 -3.96 -9.96 -12.06
N MET A 86 -3.47 -8.86 -11.50
CA MET A 86 -2.93 -7.71 -12.23
C MET A 86 -1.55 -7.25 -11.77
N GLY A 87 -1.00 -7.87 -10.72
CA GLY A 87 0.28 -7.48 -10.12
C GLY A 87 1.00 -8.67 -9.50
N ILE A 88 2.07 -8.37 -8.77
CA ILE A 88 2.81 -9.38 -8.01
C ILE A 88 1.93 -9.84 -6.85
N PRO A 89 1.61 -11.13 -6.74
CA PRO A 89 0.73 -11.60 -5.67
C PRO A 89 1.39 -11.41 -4.30
N VAL A 90 0.66 -10.75 -3.40
CA VAL A 90 1.08 -10.61 -2.01
C VAL A 90 0.81 -11.92 -1.28
N ARG A 91 1.82 -12.43 -0.61
CA ARG A 91 1.73 -13.63 0.25
C ARG A 91 2.36 -13.28 1.60
N THR A 92 1.85 -13.91 2.65
CA THR A 92 2.41 -13.80 4.00
C THR A 92 2.26 -15.14 4.71
N THR A 93 3.14 -15.42 5.66
CA THR A 93 3.01 -16.57 6.54
C THR A 93 2.13 -16.22 7.75
N ILE A 94 1.65 -17.25 8.44
CA ILE A 94 0.92 -17.07 9.72
C ILE A 94 1.84 -16.38 10.74
N SER A 95 3.11 -16.80 10.85
CA SER A 95 4.08 -16.19 11.74
C SER A 95 4.26 -14.69 11.49
N GLU A 96 4.40 -14.27 10.22
CA GLU A 96 4.57 -12.86 9.87
C GLU A 96 3.31 -12.01 10.11
N MET A 97 2.12 -12.60 9.93
CA MET A 97 0.86 -11.92 10.21
C MET A 97 0.69 -11.62 11.71
N GLY A 98 1.10 -12.56 12.54
CA GLY A 98 1.04 -12.46 13.99
C GLY A 98 -0.38 -12.57 14.58
N PRO A 99 -0.47 -12.74 15.91
CA PRO A 99 -1.76 -13.05 16.57
C PRO A 99 -2.75 -11.88 16.53
N VAL A 100 -2.28 -10.63 16.58
CA VAL A 100 -3.15 -9.44 16.61
C VAL A 100 -3.90 -9.23 15.30
N LEU A 101 -3.21 -9.35 14.15
CA LEU A 101 -3.87 -9.18 12.86
C LEU A 101 -4.75 -10.39 12.55
N LEU A 102 -4.27 -11.59 12.85
CA LEU A 102 -5.02 -12.82 12.61
C LEU A 102 -6.31 -12.88 13.43
N SER A 103 -6.27 -12.50 14.72
CA SER A 103 -7.47 -12.46 15.57
C SER A 103 -8.53 -11.48 15.04
N ARG A 104 -8.12 -10.33 14.52
CA ARG A 104 -9.04 -9.37 13.89
C ARG A 104 -9.65 -9.90 12.61
N LEU A 105 -8.85 -10.53 11.74
CA LEU A 105 -9.33 -11.14 10.49
C LEU A 105 -10.35 -12.26 10.74
N MET A 106 -10.13 -13.04 11.79
CA MET A 106 -11.00 -14.17 12.16
C MET A 106 -12.15 -13.75 13.08
N ASN A 107 -12.26 -12.46 13.46
CA ASN A 107 -13.26 -11.95 14.41
C ASN A 107 -13.30 -12.75 15.72
N LEU A 108 -12.12 -13.06 16.28
CA LEU A 108 -11.99 -13.82 17.52
C LEU A 108 -12.41 -12.97 18.73
N ASN A 109 -13.03 -13.60 19.73
CA ASN A 109 -13.27 -12.98 21.02
C ASN A 109 -11.99 -12.91 21.87
N ASP A 110 -12.06 -12.21 23.03
CA ASP A 110 -10.89 -11.98 23.88
C ASP A 110 -10.22 -13.28 24.35
N THR A 111 -11.01 -14.28 24.73
CA THR A 111 -10.49 -15.60 25.16
C THR A 111 -9.76 -16.31 24.01
N GLN A 112 -10.36 -16.33 22.84
CA GLN A 112 -9.75 -16.93 21.65
C GLN A 112 -8.49 -16.19 21.23
N THR A 113 -8.49 -14.87 21.30
CA THR A 113 -7.33 -14.02 21.02
C THR A 113 -6.20 -14.30 22.02
N ALA A 114 -6.51 -14.47 23.31
CA ALA A 114 -5.52 -14.81 24.32
C ALA A 114 -4.89 -16.19 24.07
N ILE A 115 -5.71 -17.20 23.71
CA ILE A 115 -5.21 -18.55 23.35
C ILE A 115 -4.30 -18.46 22.13
N LEU A 116 -4.73 -17.74 21.09
CA LEU A 116 -3.93 -17.54 19.88
C LEU A 116 -2.58 -16.89 20.22
N THR A 117 -2.58 -15.88 21.07
CA THR A 117 -1.35 -15.19 21.50
C THR A 117 -0.40 -16.13 22.24
N ILE A 118 -0.92 -17.03 23.08
CA ILE A 118 -0.11 -18.04 23.78
C ILE A 118 0.53 -19.01 22.78
N ILE A 119 -0.22 -19.44 21.76
CA ILE A 119 0.27 -20.36 20.73
C ILE A 119 1.42 -19.72 19.93
N PHE A 120 1.26 -18.48 19.52
CA PHE A 120 2.36 -17.75 18.85
C PHE A 120 3.58 -17.63 19.75
N LYS A 121 3.38 -17.33 21.04
CA LYS A 121 4.47 -17.28 22.01
C LYS A 121 5.21 -18.62 22.13
N ILE A 122 4.47 -19.73 22.19
CA ILE A 122 5.08 -21.07 22.24
C ILE A 122 5.84 -21.38 20.96
N ALA A 123 5.26 -21.03 19.79
CA ALA A 123 5.92 -21.23 18.51
C ALA A 123 7.24 -20.44 18.42
N ASP A 124 7.22 -19.17 18.84
CA ASP A 124 8.41 -18.32 18.88
C ASP A 124 9.46 -18.84 19.85
N ASP A 125 9.06 -19.26 21.07
CA ASP A 125 9.98 -19.80 22.10
C ASP A 125 10.64 -21.13 21.68
N GLN A 126 10.01 -21.85 20.73
CA GLN A 126 10.50 -23.14 20.20
C GLN A 126 11.07 -23.04 18.78
N ASP A 127 11.24 -21.84 18.25
CA ASP A 127 11.69 -21.59 16.86
C ASP A 127 10.85 -22.32 15.80
N ILE A 128 9.54 -22.48 16.05
CA ILE A 128 8.59 -23.11 15.12
C ILE A 128 8.00 -22.05 14.21
N LEU A 129 8.24 -22.17 12.91
CA LEU A 129 7.66 -21.30 11.90
C LEU A 129 6.26 -21.79 11.49
N LEU A 130 5.25 -20.97 11.73
CA LEU A 130 3.88 -21.22 11.26
C LEU A 130 3.73 -20.65 9.84
N ILE A 131 3.77 -21.50 8.82
CA ILE A 131 3.70 -21.09 7.42
C ILE A 131 2.27 -20.89 7.01
N ASP A 132 1.40 -21.86 7.29
CA ASP A 132 0.00 -21.83 6.88
C ASP A 132 -0.98 -22.15 8.04
N THR A 133 -2.26 -22.17 7.72
CA THR A 133 -3.32 -22.47 8.69
C THR A 133 -3.29 -23.92 9.19
N LYS A 134 -2.63 -24.84 8.49
CA LYS A 134 -2.50 -26.24 8.94
C LYS A 134 -1.51 -26.32 10.09
N ASP A 135 -0.40 -25.56 10.00
CA ASP A 135 0.59 -25.49 11.07
C ASP A 135 -0.03 -24.90 12.33
N LEU A 136 -0.80 -23.79 12.16
CA LEU A 136 -1.54 -23.20 13.27
C LEU A 136 -2.52 -24.19 13.91
N LYS A 137 -3.25 -24.94 13.09
CA LYS A 137 -4.19 -25.96 13.58
C LYS A 137 -3.48 -27.07 14.32
N ALA A 138 -2.32 -27.51 13.84
CA ALA A 138 -1.52 -28.52 14.52
C ALA A 138 -1.05 -28.04 15.90
N MET A 139 -0.60 -26.79 15.99
CA MET A 139 -0.22 -26.17 17.27
C MET A 139 -1.39 -26.01 18.25
N LEU A 140 -2.61 -25.80 17.75
CA LEU A 140 -3.82 -25.73 18.58
C LEU A 140 -4.23 -27.11 19.15
N GLN A 141 -3.77 -28.20 18.57
CA GLN A 141 -4.10 -29.57 18.96
C GLN A 141 -3.00 -30.24 19.81
N TYR A 142 -1.85 -29.57 19.93
CA TYR A 142 -0.72 -30.01 20.73
C TYR A 142 -0.92 -29.70 22.22
#